data_71068aadc0accbeb79fb18bd129901f5
#
_entry.id   71068aadc0accbeb79fb18bd129901f5
#
_cell.length_a   1.000
_cell.length_b   1.000
_cell.length_c   1.000
_cell.angle_alpha   90.00
_cell.angle_beta   90.00
_cell.angle_gamma   90.00
#
_symmetry.space_group_name_H-M   'P 1'
#
loop_
_entity.id
_entity.type
_entity.pdbx_description
1 polymer ?
#
loop_
_entity_poly.entity_id
_entity_poly.type
_entity_poly.pdbx_seq_one_letter_code
_entity_poly.pdbx_strand_id
1 'polypeptide(L)'
;MANRIYEFDIWKPGYGGATVSVFKAGTSDLANIYTNEALTIAADNPIVLSSMLAPDGTRYGKFPVPLYTSESYYMEINGIETTGIIRPAISSLDGENASSAVITPSGSSQETTLSEFASLQVFVSLYGEFVSGSGGVAATNTDTLALAIAAAQNGGEVNIPSGTYNINSVEVPSGVIIKGMGRESTVLQSVLGDKSFVVVGDRAGFKDITLDGVSLTTNSIGVFSAGNNEIMFDSVMVKRFETGIYFKGGYGNIWNDLSIQNTEYGAKIHGDTTDSGSSFEDSVWNGGIVSVATTKGVAFEYVDAVCKNISLKNVGFDSNTGIAVDNRGAQFIDFDNCWWNANTNNVAIADDDAVLTPTTSYKNDVISIHFDGGKMKNGTFTVTGTCQDVLLDSMSIEDVDFTLTTPLNNFLVMKNCLEDSSVTVAGEATKLIRVNDTNNGGAFGVTTTNTVTKAWSMKLDAGQIGYFIARVIGRGRNVAQRAVYHIGCGAYRAGSTLAYDTQTANFSKGAVLTGASSGATARIQDDSDSGATGTLTLIDIKGEFIDNEIITDDNGSPGSATANGVLSHQNAALDTTGNVNIRAVYETNATWLAAFAANGQEVELRVTGDTSQTVEWTIDVEVVTT
;
A
#
# COMPACT_ATOMS: atom_id res chain seq x y z
N MET A 1 -34.58 40.96 13.98
CA MET A 1 -34.67 40.89 12.49
C MET A 1 -35.39 39.60 12.13
N ALA A 2 -36.14 39.60 11.06
CA ALA A 2 -36.80 38.39 10.60
C ALA A 2 -35.80 37.46 9.93
N ASN A 3 -35.86 36.19 10.27
CA ASN A 3 -35.08 35.13 9.61
C ASN A 3 -36.00 34.37 8.67
N ARG A 4 -35.58 34.19 7.45
CA ARG A 4 -36.29 33.33 6.51
C ARG A 4 -36.00 31.86 6.81
N ILE A 5 -37.04 31.06 6.75
CA ILE A 5 -36.96 29.60 6.92
C ILE A 5 -36.75 28.98 5.54
N TYR A 6 -35.59 28.46 5.27
CA TYR A 6 -35.17 28.03 3.93
C TYR A 6 -35.35 26.53 3.65
N GLU A 7 -35.59 25.69 4.66
CA GLU A 7 -35.49 24.23 4.53
C GLU A 7 -36.39 23.64 3.43
N PHE A 8 -37.54 24.22 3.20
CA PHE A 8 -38.50 23.83 2.15
C PHE A 8 -38.83 24.98 1.19
N ASP A 9 -37.92 25.89 0.98
CA ASP A 9 -38.06 26.94 -0.05
C ASP A 9 -37.94 26.39 -1.47
N ILE A 10 -37.34 25.22 -1.62
CA ILE A 10 -37.23 24.46 -2.86
C ILE A 10 -37.97 23.13 -2.74
N TRP A 11 -38.35 22.55 -3.86
CA TRP A 11 -38.98 21.24 -3.92
C TRP A 11 -38.05 20.13 -3.42
N LYS A 12 -38.45 19.40 -2.38
CA LYS A 12 -37.70 18.26 -1.82
C LYS A 12 -38.44 16.94 -2.04
N PRO A 13 -37.72 15.89 -2.48
CA PRO A 13 -38.32 14.58 -2.76
C PRO A 13 -38.80 13.91 -1.47
N GLY A 14 -39.96 13.22 -1.54
CA GLY A 14 -40.49 12.43 -0.43
C GLY A 14 -41.40 13.22 0.56
N TYR A 15 -41.51 14.55 0.43
CA TYR A 15 -42.20 15.37 1.41
C TYR A 15 -43.52 16.02 0.92
N GLY A 16 -44.00 15.64 -0.27
CA GLY A 16 -45.25 16.24 -0.81
C GLY A 16 -46.47 15.97 0.05
N GLY A 17 -47.09 17.03 0.56
CA GLY A 17 -48.24 16.96 1.45
C GLY A 17 -47.92 16.64 2.92
N ALA A 18 -46.64 16.58 3.28
CA ALA A 18 -46.21 16.40 4.67
C ALA A 18 -46.58 17.61 5.54
N THR A 19 -46.85 17.38 6.81
CA THR A 19 -47.10 18.44 7.80
C THR A 19 -45.77 18.77 8.50
N VAL A 20 -45.41 20.04 8.51
CA VAL A 20 -44.20 20.55 9.17
C VAL A 20 -44.60 21.41 10.34
N SER A 21 -44.11 21.08 11.52
CA SER A 21 -44.26 21.88 12.75
C SER A 21 -42.93 22.61 13.01
N VAL A 22 -42.99 23.91 13.26
CA VAL A 22 -41.83 24.73 13.63
C VAL A 22 -41.93 25.06 15.11
N PHE A 23 -40.98 24.62 15.90
CA PHE A 23 -40.93 24.79 17.35
C PHE A 23 -39.89 25.82 17.75
N LYS A 24 -40.07 26.46 18.90
CA LYS A 24 -39.02 27.26 19.51
C LYS A 24 -37.88 26.38 19.97
N ALA A 25 -36.68 26.77 19.69
CA ALA A 25 -35.50 25.98 20.06
C ALA A 25 -35.46 25.66 21.56
N GLY A 26 -35.27 24.39 21.89
CA GLY A 26 -35.19 23.89 23.27
C GLY A 26 -36.54 23.80 24.01
N THR A 27 -37.65 23.93 23.33
CA THR A 27 -38.99 23.80 23.92
C THR A 27 -39.92 22.97 23.04
N SER A 28 -41.06 22.53 23.56
CA SER A 28 -42.15 21.92 22.79
C SER A 28 -43.20 22.94 22.30
N ASP A 29 -42.94 24.22 22.47
CA ASP A 29 -43.85 25.27 22.05
C ASP A 29 -43.67 25.58 20.57
N LEU A 30 -44.75 25.75 19.83
CA LEU A 30 -44.73 26.19 18.45
C LEU A 30 -44.15 27.60 18.32
N ALA A 31 -43.24 27.79 17.38
CA ALA A 31 -42.67 29.09 17.07
C ALA A 31 -43.72 29.96 16.35
N ASN A 32 -43.64 31.28 16.56
CA ASN A 32 -44.40 32.22 15.75
C ASN A 32 -43.77 32.35 14.38
N ILE A 33 -44.52 32.04 13.35
CA ILE A 33 -44.06 32.12 11.97
C ILE A 33 -44.94 33.05 11.16
N TYR A 34 -44.36 33.65 10.14
CA TYR A 34 -44.99 34.74 9.36
C TYR A 34 -44.74 34.52 7.86
N THR A 35 -45.66 35.00 7.04
CA THR A 35 -45.55 34.94 5.58
C THR A 35 -44.80 36.14 4.97
N ASN A 36 -44.40 37.10 5.80
CA ASN A 36 -43.66 38.28 5.35
C ASN A 36 -42.51 38.63 6.28
N GLU A 37 -41.47 39.25 5.75
CA GLU A 37 -40.26 39.65 6.46
C GLU A 37 -40.50 40.70 7.56
N ALA A 38 -41.56 41.50 7.42
CA ALA A 38 -41.98 42.48 8.45
C ALA A 38 -42.58 41.84 9.70
N LEU A 39 -42.77 40.50 9.72
CA LEU A 39 -43.41 39.75 10.80
C LEU A 39 -44.79 40.24 11.20
N THR A 40 -45.59 40.71 10.24
CA THR A 40 -46.90 41.29 10.47
C THR A 40 -48.05 40.39 10.03
N ILE A 41 -47.80 39.40 9.19
CA ILE A 41 -48.82 38.48 8.67
C ILE A 41 -48.48 37.09 9.20
N ALA A 42 -49.20 36.65 10.23
CA ALA A 42 -49.02 35.33 10.83
C ALA A 42 -49.31 34.20 9.82
N ALA A 43 -48.50 33.12 9.88
CA ALA A 43 -48.74 31.89 9.16
C ALA A 43 -49.24 30.81 10.13
N ASP A 44 -49.96 29.82 9.60
CA ASP A 44 -50.33 28.64 10.37
C ASP A 44 -49.10 27.82 10.74
N ASN A 45 -49.04 27.30 11.94
CA ASN A 45 -48.03 26.36 12.41
C ASN A 45 -48.77 25.27 13.21
N PRO A 46 -48.84 24.04 12.78
CA PRO A 46 -48.06 23.40 11.66
C PRO A 46 -48.52 23.78 10.25
N ILE A 47 -47.60 23.62 9.29
CA ILE A 47 -47.79 23.94 7.88
C ILE A 47 -47.84 22.65 7.06
N VAL A 48 -48.78 22.61 6.11
CA VAL A 48 -48.83 21.52 5.12
C VAL A 48 -48.02 21.93 3.89
N LEU A 49 -47.05 21.14 3.52
CA LEU A 49 -46.23 21.37 2.32
C LEU A 49 -47.06 21.19 1.05
N SER A 50 -46.92 22.10 0.12
CA SER A 50 -47.43 21.92 -1.24
C SER A 50 -46.86 20.63 -1.84
N SER A 51 -47.66 19.93 -2.62
CA SER A 51 -47.27 18.64 -3.22
C SER A 51 -47.19 18.73 -4.73
N MET A 52 -46.09 18.22 -5.30
CA MET A 52 -45.92 18.01 -6.72
C MET A 52 -45.55 16.54 -6.96
N LEU A 53 -46.24 15.89 -7.90
CA LEU A 53 -45.96 14.53 -8.31
C LEU A 53 -45.06 14.55 -9.54
N ALA A 54 -43.86 13.94 -9.45
CA ALA A 54 -42.95 13.76 -10.58
C ALA A 54 -43.36 12.54 -11.44
N PRO A 55 -42.91 12.45 -12.69
CA PRO A 55 -43.23 11.32 -13.58
C PRO A 55 -42.79 9.96 -13.05
N ASP A 56 -41.79 9.91 -12.18
CA ASP A 56 -41.28 8.68 -11.51
C ASP A 56 -42.11 8.24 -10.31
N GLY A 57 -43.22 8.96 -10.00
CA GLY A 57 -44.07 8.70 -8.85
C GLY A 57 -43.61 9.36 -7.54
N THR A 58 -42.46 10.04 -7.54
CA THR A 58 -41.96 10.72 -6.35
C THR A 58 -42.79 11.97 -6.05
N ARG A 59 -43.22 12.12 -4.79
CA ARG A 59 -43.90 13.32 -4.33
C ARG A 59 -42.90 14.30 -3.72
N TYR A 60 -42.86 15.51 -4.27
CA TYR A 60 -41.98 16.59 -3.78
C TYR A 60 -42.81 17.55 -2.93
N GLY A 61 -42.20 18.01 -1.83
CA GLY A 61 -42.81 19.00 -0.91
C GLY A 61 -42.05 20.33 -0.90
N LYS A 62 -42.79 21.42 -0.77
CA LYS A 62 -42.24 22.77 -0.67
C LYS A 62 -43.19 23.62 0.19
N PHE A 63 -42.68 24.62 0.91
CA PHE A 63 -43.55 25.62 1.56
C PHE A 63 -44.45 26.33 0.53
N PRO A 64 -45.74 26.49 0.84
CA PRO A 64 -46.66 27.17 -0.09
C PRO A 64 -46.30 28.63 -0.33
N VAL A 65 -45.67 29.25 0.65
CA VAL A 65 -45.19 30.64 0.63
C VAL A 65 -43.88 30.74 1.40
N PRO A 66 -43.01 31.75 1.16
CA PRO A 66 -41.86 32.00 2.01
C PRO A 66 -42.30 32.24 3.47
N LEU A 67 -41.53 31.69 4.41
CA LEU A 67 -41.79 31.78 5.83
C LEU A 67 -40.69 32.50 6.57
N TYR A 68 -41.04 33.21 7.64
CA TYR A 68 -40.16 34.02 8.46
C TYR A 68 -40.44 33.82 9.93
N THR A 69 -39.43 33.92 10.78
CA THR A 69 -39.56 33.94 12.23
C THR A 69 -38.50 34.85 12.85
N SER A 70 -38.77 35.38 14.03
CA SER A 70 -37.81 36.11 14.86
C SER A 70 -37.18 35.23 15.95
N GLU A 71 -37.60 33.98 16.04
CA GLU A 71 -37.23 33.05 17.10
C GLU A 71 -36.19 32.03 16.58
N SER A 72 -35.37 31.51 17.46
CA SER A 72 -34.60 30.29 17.18
C SER A 72 -35.57 29.12 17.12
N TYR A 73 -35.38 28.22 16.17
CA TYR A 73 -36.36 27.16 15.90
C TYR A 73 -35.72 25.85 15.52
N TYR A 74 -36.45 24.76 15.67
CA TYR A 74 -36.24 23.48 15.00
C TYR A 74 -37.56 23.05 14.33
N MET A 75 -37.49 22.04 13.47
CA MET A 75 -38.67 21.56 12.73
C MET A 75 -38.87 20.07 12.90
N GLU A 76 -40.12 19.65 12.92
CA GLU A 76 -40.51 18.25 12.82
C GLU A 76 -41.41 18.04 11.60
N ILE A 77 -41.29 16.91 10.94
CA ILE A 77 -42.18 16.49 9.86
C ILE A 77 -43.00 15.29 10.32
N ASN A 78 -44.33 15.43 10.33
CA ASN A 78 -45.26 14.39 10.79
C ASN A 78 -44.87 13.79 12.17
N GLY A 79 -44.34 14.61 13.08
CA GLY A 79 -43.90 14.19 14.40
C GLY A 79 -42.49 13.55 14.44
N ILE A 80 -41.74 13.58 13.34
CA ILE A 80 -40.37 13.16 13.28
C ILE A 80 -39.47 14.39 13.12
N GLU A 81 -38.56 14.61 14.04
CA GLU A 81 -37.58 15.69 13.95
C GLU A 81 -36.73 15.52 12.68
N THR A 82 -36.72 16.55 11.81
CA THR A 82 -36.13 16.44 10.47
C THR A 82 -34.66 16.82 10.40
N THR A 83 -34.23 17.58 11.38
CA THR A 83 -32.82 18.02 11.45
C THR A 83 -32.48 18.17 12.92
N GLY A 84 -31.54 17.45 13.44
CA GLY A 84 -30.99 17.74 14.78
C GLY A 84 -30.27 19.10 14.85
N ILE A 85 -30.65 20.05 14.00
CA ILE A 85 -30.01 21.36 13.90
C ILE A 85 -31.00 22.40 14.43
N ILE A 86 -30.69 22.99 15.57
CA ILE A 86 -31.33 24.21 16.05
C ILE A 86 -30.96 25.34 15.08
N ARG A 87 -31.97 26.01 14.52
CA ARG A 87 -31.81 27.19 13.67
C ARG A 87 -31.99 28.46 14.51
N PRO A 88 -30.90 29.09 14.98
CA PRO A 88 -31.00 30.28 15.79
C PRO A 88 -31.48 31.47 14.97
N ALA A 89 -32.31 32.31 15.54
CA ALA A 89 -32.56 33.65 15.03
C ALA A 89 -31.28 34.48 15.19
N ILE A 90 -30.78 35.05 14.09
CA ILE A 90 -29.49 35.78 14.04
C ILE A 90 -29.40 36.91 15.08
N SER A 91 -30.55 37.41 15.56
CA SER A 91 -30.62 38.50 16.54
C SER A 91 -30.52 38.07 18.01
N SER A 92 -30.45 36.76 18.33
CA SER A 92 -30.49 36.26 19.72
C SER A 92 -29.22 35.53 20.18
N LEU A 93 -28.24 35.34 19.29
CA LEU A 93 -26.95 34.76 19.64
C LEU A 93 -25.93 35.88 19.86
N ASP A 94 -25.85 36.40 21.08
CA ASP A 94 -24.63 37.03 21.52
C ASP A 94 -23.60 35.93 21.76
N GLY A 95 -22.30 36.20 21.48
CA GLY A 95 -21.25 35.21 21.36
C GLY A 95 -21.04 34.26 22.56
N GLU A 96 -21.68 34.55 23.73
CA GLU A 96 -21.57 33.70 24.94
C GLU A 96 -22.62 32.58 24.98
N ASN A 97 -23.78 32.76 24.35
CA ASN A 97 -24.87 31.78 24.38
C ASN A 97 -24.81 30.78 23.21
N ALA A 98 -24.15 31.14 22.12
CA ALA A 98 -23.96 30.26 20.97
C ALA A 98 -23.06 29.06 21.28
N SER A 99 -22.04 29.25 22.13
CA SER A 99 -21.07 28.20 22.46
C SER A 99 -21.62 27.08 23.33
N SER A 100 -22.74 27.33 24.05
CA SER A 100 -23.35 26.36 24.97
C SER A 100 -24.63 25.72 24.44
N ALA A 101 -25.09 26.06 23.23
CA ALA A 101 -26.22 25.40 22.60
C ALA A 101 -25.89 23.93 22.30
N VAL A 102 -26.66 23.01 22.85
CA VAL A 102 -26.48 21.56 22.66
C VAL A 102 -27.23 21.12 21.41
N ILE A 103 -26.58 20.38 20.55
CA ILE A 103 -27.15 19.78 19.35
C ILE A 103 -27.08 18.25 19.49
N THR A 104 -28.17 17.57 19.21
CA THR A 104 -28.19 16.12 19.08
C THR A 104 -28.29 15.79 17.59
N PRO A 105 -27.19 15.34 16.93
CA PRO A 105 -27.27 14.94 15.52
C PRO A 105 -28.25 13.79 15.32
N SER A 106 -29.06 13.86 14.26
CA SER A 106 -30.05 12.84 13.93
C SER A 106 -29.43 11.45 13.87
N GLY A 107 -29.93 10.54 14.70
CA GLY A 107 -29.39 9.16 14.82
C GLY A 107 -28.23 8.98 15.82
N SER A 108 -27.82 10.05 16.52
CA SER A 108 -26.81 9.98 17.60
C SER A 108 -27.49 10.04 18.96
N SER A 109 -26.98 9.25 19.90
CA SER A 109 -27.34 9.37 21.33
C SER A 109 -26.41 10.36 22.08
N GLN A 110 -25.48 11.01 21.39
CA GLN A 110 -24.54 11.96 21.99
C GLN A 110 -24.93 13.39 21.68
N GLU A 111 -25.06 14.17 22.75
CA GLU A 111 -25.20 15.61 22.67
C GLU A 111 -23.87 16.27 22.39
N THR A 112 -23.83 17.20 21.44
CA THR A 112 -22.65 17.99 21.07
C THR A 112 -22.98 19.47 21.19
N THR A 113 -22.08 20.28 21.72
CA THR A 113 -22.32 21.72 21.79
C THR A 113 -22.19 22.36 20.40
N LEU A 114 -22.86 23.50 20.18
CA LEU A 114 -22.75 24.24 18.92
C LEU A 114 -21.27 24.61 18.61
N SER A 115 -20.47 24.88 19.65
CA SER A 115 -19.06 25.16 19.50
C SER A 115 -18.24 23.94 19.05
N GLU A 116 -18.56 22.75 19.58
CA GLU A 116 -17.95 21.49 19.13
C GLU A 116 -18.35 21.16 17.70
N PHE A 117 -19.64 21.33 17.35
CA PHE A 117 -20.12 21.13 15.98
C PHE A 117 -19.51 22.15 15.00
N ALA A 118 -19.39 23.41 15.39
CA ALA A 118 -18.76 24.45 14.59
C ALA A 118 -17.25 24.23 14.42
N SER A 119 -16.60 23.60 15.40
CA SER A 119 -15.19 23.22 15.30
C SER A 119 -14.94 22.06 14.33
N LEU A 120 -15.98 21.26 13.99
CA LEU A 120 -15.89 20.19 13.00
C LEU A 120 -15.88 20.71 11.54
N GLN A 121 -16.39 21.93 11.30
CA GLN A 121 -16.37 22.56 9.98
C GLN A 121 -16.00 24.05 10.09
N VAL A 122 -14.74 24.32 10.00
CA VAL A 122 -14.18 25.67 10.10
C VAL A 122 -14.01 26.27 8.70
N PHE A 123 -14.53 27.47 8.47
CA PHE A 123 -14.30 28.20 7.22
C PHE A 123 -13.19 29.22 7.44
N VAL A 124 -12.12 29.15 6.65
CA VAL A 124 -10.94 30.01 6.78
C VAL A 124 -11.30 31.51 6.74
N SER A 125 -12.27 31.90 5.92
CA SER A 125 -12.73 33.28 5.77
C SER A 125 -13.37 33.88 7.04
N LEU A 126 -13.67 33.08 8.07
CA LEU A 126 -14.18 33.56 9.35
C LEU A 126 -13.08 34.04 10.30
N TYR A 127 -11.81 33.71 10.02
CA TYR A 127 -10.68 33.97 10.91
C TYR A 127 -9.79 35.14 10.47
N GLY A 128 -10.10 35.75 9.34
CA GLY A 128 -9.37 36.90 8.86
C GLY A 128 -9.48 37.08 7.35
N GLU A 129 -8.67 37.98 6.83
CA GLU A 129 -8.57 38.21 5.39
C GLU A 129 -7.80 37.07 4.73
N PHE A 130 -8.46 36.33 3.84
CA PHE A 130 -7.88 35.26 3.06
C PHE A 130 -8.08 35.57 1.57
N VAL A 131 -7.07 36.19 0.97
CA VAL A 131 -7.15 36.82 -0.36
C VAL A 131 -6.53 35.92 -1.42
N SER A 132 -7.31 35.65 -2.46
CA SER A 132 -6.83 34.91 -3.62
C SER A 132 -6.09 35.80 -4.63
N GLY A 133 -5.24 35.19 -5.47
CA GLY A 133 -4.52 35.83 -6.55
C GLY A 133 -3.28 36.60 -6.11
N SER A 134 -2.73 37.41 -7.02
CA SER A 134 -1.47 38.15 -6.82
C SER A 134 -1.54 39.27 -5.76
N GLY A 135 -2.75 39.64 -5.33
CA GLY A 135 -2.96 40.60 -4.24
C GLY A 135 -2.89 40.00 -2.84
N GLY A 136 -2.94 38.65 -2.73
CA GLY A 136 -2.87 37.95 -1.46
C GLY A 136 -1.44 37.98 -0.88
N VAL A 137 -1.28 38.52 0.33
CA VAL A 137 -0.01 38.50 1.05
C VAL A 137 0.12 37.12 1.73
N ALA A 138 1.17 36.37 1.37
CA ALA A 138 1.37 35.02 1.87
C ALA A 138 1.39 34.94 3.41
N ALA A 139 2.01 35.88 4.09
CA ALA A 139 2.02 35.93 5.56
C ALA A 139 0.60 36.07 6.13
N THR A 140 -0.21 36.99 5.61
CA THR A 140 -1.60 37.20 6.06
C THR A 140 -2.46 35.96 5.83
N ASN A 141 -2.36 35.34 4.64
CA ASN A 141 -3.09 34.12 4.35
C ASN A 141 -2.65 32.97 5.28
N THR A 142 -1.34 32.87 5.55
CA THR A 142 -0.80 31.85 6.45
C THR A 142 -1.31 32.05 7.88
N ASP A 143 -1.29 33.27 8.40
CA ASP A 143 -1.78 33.58 9.73
C ASP A 143 -3.29 33.26 9.85
N THR A 144 -4.07 33.65 8.85
CA THR A 144 -5.51 33.35 8.80
C THR A 144 -5.77 31.84 8.74
N LEU A 145 -5.01 31.12 7.93
CA LEU A 145 -5.12 29.65 7.85
C LEU A 145 -4.71 28.99 9.16
N ALA A 146 -3.65 29.47 9.81
CA ALA A 146 -3.20 28.95 11.11
C ALA A 146 -4.23 29.16 12.21
N LEU A 147 -4.93 30.32 12.23
CA LEU A 147 -6.04 30.57 13.17
C LEU A 147 -7.21 29.62 12.91
N ALA A 148 -7.58 29.39 11.66
CA ALA A 148 -8.62 28.42 11.29
C ALA A 148 -8.25 27.01 11.69
N ILE A 149 -7.00 26.58 11.47
CA ILE A 149 -6.47 25.29 11.90
C ILE A 149 -6.54 25.15 13.42
N ALA A 150 -6.13 26.18 14.16
CA ALA A 150 -6.20 26.19 15.62
C ALA A 150 -7.66 26.05 16.13
N ALA A 151 -8.63 26.62 15.43
CA ALA A 151 -10.03 26.48 15.77
C ALA A 151 -10.60 25.09 15.41
N ALA A 152 -10.03 24.40 14.42
CA ALA A 152 -10.43 23.05 14.00
C ALA A 152 -9.77 21.93 14.85
N GLN A 153 -8.98 22.26 15.86
CA GLN A 153 -8.36 21.27 16.76
C GLN A 153 -9.42 20.35 17.35
N ASN A 154 -9.11 19.05 17.44
CA ASN A 154 -9.96 17.94 17.86
C ASN A 154 -10.76 17.24 16.73
N GLY A 155 -10.29 17.31 15.49
CA GLY A 155 -10.82 16.50 14.39
C GLY A 155 -11.76 17.23 13.44
N GLY A 156 -11.54 18.52 13.21
CA GLY A 156 -12.35 19.34 12.32
C GLY A 156 -11.79 19.51 10.89
N GLU A 157 -12.68 19.89 9.96
CA GLU A 157 -12.30 20.29 8.60
C GLU A 157 -12.10 21.81 8.50
N VAL A 158 -10.97 22.25 7.94
CA VAL A 158 -10.75 23.65 7.57
C VAL A 158 -11.11 23.84 6.12
N ASN A 159 -12.23 24.46 5.86
CA ASN A 159 -12.79 24.66 4.52
C ASN A 159 -12.22 25.93 3.88
N ILE A 160 -11.55 25.74 2.73
CA ILE A 160 -10.93 26.82 1.95
C ILE A 160 -11.76 27.06 0.70
N PRO A 161 -12.19 28.29 0.42
CA PRO A 161 -12.99 28.60 -0.76
C PRO A 161 -12.17 28.42 -2.06
N SER A 162 -12.87 28.40 -3.19
CA SER A 162 -12.22 28.36 -4.51
C SER A 162 -11.33 29.58 -4.71
N GLY A 163 -10.18 29.38 -5.29
CA GLY A 163 -9.18 30.42 -5.56
C GLY A 163 -7.75 29.90 -5.46
N THR A 164 -6.79 30.76 -5.81
CA THR A 164 -5.36 30.50 -5.63
C THR A 164 -4.83 31.41 -4.54
N TYR A 165 -4.31 30.83 -3.47
CA TYR A 165 -3.90 31.54 -2.27
C TYR A 165 -2.41 31.36 -2.03
N ASN A 166 -1.66 32.45 -1.98
CA ASN A 166 -0.26 32.43 -1.58
C ASN A 166 -0.16 32.15 -0.07
N ILE A 167 0.66 31.19 0.30
CA ILE A 167 0.95 30.81 1.68
C ILE A 167 2.45 30.62 1.92
N ASN A 168 2.85 30.69 3.17
CA ASN A 168 4.16 30.25 3.64
C ASN A 168 4.06 28.80 4.18
N SER A 169 4.89 28.45 5.17
CA SER A 169 4.81 27.15 5.84
C SER A 169 3.64 27.12 6.84
N VAL A 170 2.94 25.98 6.89
CA VAL A 170 1.79 25.73 7.76
C VAL A 170 1.94 24.40 8.49
N GLU A 171 1.72 24.38 9.80
CA GLU A 171 1.63 23.15 10.58
C GLU A 171 0.20 22.62 10.60
N VAL A 172 0.06 21.31 10.40
CA VAL A 172 -1.25 20.60 10.42
C VAL A 172 -1.26 19.65 11.62
N PRO A 173 -1.98 19.98 12.67
CA PRO A 173 -2.02 19.19 13.90
C PRO A 173 -2.93 17.98 13.78
N SER A 174 -2.92 17.14 14.82
CA SER A 174 -3.70 15.90 14.89
C SER A 174 -5.18 16.12 14.61
N GLY A 175 -5.74 15.27 13.77
CA GLY A 175 -7.16 15.21 13.44
C GLY A 175 -7.67 16.31 12.50
N VAL A 176 -6.83 17.27 12.08
CA VAL A 176 -7.25 18.38 11.22
C VAL A 176 -7.15 17.99 9.74
N ILE A 177 -8.22 18.22 8.99
CA ILE A 177 -8.29 18.05 7.54
C ILE A 177 -8.39 19.42 6.87
N ILE A 178 -7.42 19.74 6.01
CA ILE A 178 -7.47 20.92 5.14
C ILE A 178 -8.22 20.55 3.86
N LYS A 179 -9.35 21.23 3.63
CA LYS A 179 -10.28 20.89 2.55
C LYS A 179 -10.53 22.08 1.62
N GLY A 180 -10.36 21.84 0.33
CA GLY A 180 -10.74 22.78 -0.73
C GLY A 180 -12.14 22.54 -1.26
N MET A 181 -12.50 23.30 -2.29
CA MET A 181 -13.75 23.16 -3.06
C MET A 181 -13.58 22.33 -4.34
N GLY A 182 -12.48 21.62 -4.45
CA GLY A 182 -12.11 20.79 -5.58
C GLY A 182 -10.65 21.00 -5.97
N ARG A 183 -10.00 19.91 -6.39
CA ARG A 183 -8.57 19.84 -6.73
C ARG A 183 -8.11 20.93 -7.72
N GLU A 184 -8.95 21.30 -8.68
CA GLU A 184 -8.62 22.34 -9.66
C GLU A 184 -9.13 23.73 -9.26
N SER A 185 -10.01 23.79 -8.27
CA SER A 185 -10.71 25.00 -7.86
C SER A 185 -10.03 25.72 -6.70
N THR A 186 -9.39 24.96 -5.79
CA THR A 186 -8.69 25.52 -4.63
C THR A 186 -7.20 25.18 -4.72
N VAL A 187 -6.36 26.19 -4.79
CA VAL A 187 -4.90 26.05 -4.90
C VAL A 187 -4.23 26.79 -3.75
N LEU A 188 -3.49 26.10 -2.93
CA LEU A 188 -2.57 26.69 -1.97
C LEU A 188 -1.17 26.74 -2.56
N GLN A 189 -0.70 27.94 -2.84
CA GLN A 189 0.53 28.20 -3.54
C GLN A 189 1.62 28.61 -2.54
N SER A 190 2.60 27.73 -2.34
CA SER A 190 3.74 28.03 -1.46
C SER A 190 4.69 29.01 -2.11
N VAL A 191 5.08 30.03 -1.35
CA VAL A 191 6.07 31.04 -1.79
C VAL A 191 7.42 30.89 -1.09
N LEU A 192 7.56 29.90 -0.20
CA LEU A 192 8.82 29.60 0.48
C LEU A 192 9.46 28.32 -0.08
N GLY A 193 10.78 28.33 -0.20
CA GLY A 193 11.58 27.18 -0.65
C GLY A 193 11.92 26.20 0.47
N ASP A 194 10.98 25.84 1.35
CA ASP A 194 11.14 24.88 2.44
C ASP A 194 9.87 24.03 2.54
N LYS A 195 9.62 23.41 3.68
CA LYS A 195 8.44 22.60 3.96
C LYS A 195 7.19 23.46 3.96
N SER A 196 6.28 23.25 3.01
CA SER A 196 5.05 24.06 2.89
C SER A 196 3.99 23.63 3.88
N PHE A 197 3.79 22.32 4.02
CA PHE A 197 2.90 21.74 5.04
C PHE A 197 3.67 20.75 5.89
N VAL A 198 3.69 20.99 7.19
CA VAL A 198 4.31 20.11 8.18
C VAL A 198 3.20 19.44 8.98
N VAL A 199 3.00 18.16 8.76
CA VAL A 199 2.05 17.36 9.54
C VAL A 199 2.73 17.01 10.87
N VAL A 200 2.16 17.49 11.95
CA VAL A 200 2.72 17.34 13.32
C VAL A 200 1.84 16.47 14.23
N GLY A 201 0.84 15.78 13.68
CA GLY A 201 -0.02 14.90 14.45
C GLY A 201 -0.76 13.88 13.60
N ASP A 202 -1.23 12.82 14.26
CA ASP A 202 -1.97 11.72 13.66
C ASP A 202 -3.32 12.14 13.11
N ARG A 203 -3.87 11.38 12.14
CA ARG A 203 -5.19 11.60 11.54
C ARG A 203 -5.38 12.96 10.91
N ALA A 204 -4.31 13.61 10.52
CA ALA A 204 -4.33 14.84 9.76
C ALA A 204 -4.42 14.55 8.26
N GLY A 205 -4.77 15.55 7.45
CA GLY A 205 -4.79 15.30 6.02
C GLY A 205 -5.26 16.47 5.17
N PHE A 206 -5.44 16.13 3.88
CA PHE A 206 -5.82 17.08 2.84
C PHE A 206 -6.91 16.47 1.96
N LYS A 207 -7.85 17.32 1.55
CA LYS A 207 -8.97 16.88 0.73
C LYS A 207 -9.36 17.92 -0.32
N ASP A 208 -9.66 17.45 -1.55
CA ASP A 208 -10.21 18.28 -2.64
C ASP A 208 -9.40 19.56 -2.93
N ILE A 209 -8.06 19.46 -2.99
CA ILE A 209 -7.18 20.64 -3.02
C ILE A 209 -5.92 20.42 -3.86
N THR A 210 -5.36 21.51 -4.40
CA THR A 210 -4.01 21.50 -4.98
C THR A 210 -3.03 22.23 -4.06
N LEU A 211 -1.89 21.58 -3.81
CA LEU A 211 -0.72 22.14 -3.18
C LEU A 211 0.33 22.41 -4.25
N ASP A 212 0.76 23.64 -4.41
CA ASP A 212 1.56 24.09 -5.53
C ASP A 212 2.82 24.83 -5.09
N GLY A 213 4.00 24.37 -5.50
CA GLY A 213 5.30 24.97 -5.16
C GLY A 213 5.75 26.11 -6.08
N VAL A 214 4.92 26.53 -7.04
CA VAL A 214 5.18 27.62 -8.03
C VAL A 214 6.31 27.30 -9.00
N SER A 215 7.44 26.84 -8.49
CA SER A 215 8.60 26.40 -9.28
C SER A 215 9.42 25.42 -8.46
N LEU A 216 10.16 24.54 -9.14
CA LEU A 216 11.13 23.65 -8.49
C LEU A 216 12.21 24.49 -7.82
N THR A 217 12.04 24.75 -6.54
CA THR A 217 13.05 25.42 -5.71
C THR A 217 13.81 24.40 -4.91
N THR A 218 15.12 24.52 -4.83
CA THR A 218 15.98 23.61 -4.07
C THR A 218 15.49 23.52 -2.62
N ASN A 219 15.35 22.29 -2.11
CA ASN A 219 14.85 21.93 -0.78
C ASN A 219 13.35 22.21 -0.54
N SER A 220 12.55 22.52 -1.55
CA SER A 220 11.11 22.67 -1.35
C SER A 220 10.40 21.33 -1.18
N ILE A 221 9.58 21.22 -0.14
CA ILE A 221 8.78 20.04 0.18
C ILE A 221 7.31 20.45 0.27
N GLY A 222 6.44 19.78 -0.52
CA GLY A 222 5.01 20.05 -0.47
C GLY A 222 4.38 19.63 0.86
N VAL A 223 4.46 18.36 1.21
CA VAL A 223 3.99 17.84 2.50
C VAL A 223 5.10 17.04 3.18
N PHE A 224 5.40 17.40 4.41
CA PHE A 224 6.35 16.70 5.26
C PHE A 224 5.65 16.09 6.47
N SER A 225 5.97 14.83 6.78
CA SER A 225 5.50 14.15 7.99
C SER A 225 6.63 13.32 8.60
N ALA A 226 6.75 13.33 9.93
CA ALA A 226 7.72 12.52 10.65
C ALA A 226 7.03 11.79 11.82
N GLY A 227 6.88 10.45 11.68
CA GLY A 227 6.31 9.58 12.71
C GLY A 227 4.81 9.69 12.94
N ASN A 228 4.09 10.46 12.12
CA ASN A 228 2.65 10.60 12.28
C ASN A 228 1.89 9.51 11.52
N ASN A 229 0.76 9.09 12.07
CA ASN A 229 -0.01 7.94 11.64
C ASN A 229 -1.34 8.34 11.03
N GLU A 230 -1.90 7.47 10.19
CA GLU A 230 -3.24 7.64 9.61
C GLU A 230 -3.40 8.97 8.84
N ILE A 231 -2.34 9.42 8.15
CA ILE A 231 -2.39 10.64 7.33
C ILE A 231 -3.20 10.38 6.07
N MET A 232 -4.16 11.27 5.79
CA MET A 232 -5.10 11.10 4.71
C MET A 232 -4.88 12.11 3.58
N PHE A 233 -4.85 11.62 2.34
CA PHE A 233 -5.07 12.41 1.14
C PHE A 233 -6.33 11.90 0.44
N ASP A 234 -7.21 12.80 0.04
CA ASP A 234 -8.43 12.48 -0.70
C ASP A 234 -8.65 13.51 -1.82
N SER A 235 -8.48 13.09 -3.06
CA SER A 235 -8.55 13.96 -4.25
C SER A 235 -7.60 15.17 -4.17
N VAL A 236 -6.31 14.90 -3.95
CA VAL A 236 -5.27 15.92 -3.76
C VAL A 236 -4.29 15.93 -4.93
N MET A 237 -3.90 17.13 -5.38
CA MET A 237 -2.78 17.31 -6.30
C MET A 237 -1.63 18.02 -5.59
N VAL A 238 -0.42 17.47 -5.70
CA VAL A 238 0.82 18.10 -5.22
C VAL A 238 1.71 18.33 -6.43
N LYS A 239 2.13 19.57 -6.67
CA LYS A 239 2.91 19.87 -7.88
C LYS A 239 3.94 20.98 -7.72
N ARG A 240 4.97 20.93 -8.58
CA ARG A 240 6.02 21.96 -8.71
C ARG A 240 6.82 22.22 -7.44
N PHE A 241 7.05 21.17 -6.63
CA PHE A 241 8.02 21.14 -5.55
C PHE A 241 9.28 20.38 -5.98
N GLU A 242 10.39 20.54 -5.30
CA GLU A 242 11.52 19.61 -5.43
C GLU A 242 11.08 18.22 -4.96
N THR A 243 10.51 18.12 -3.77
CA THR A 243 9.89 16.90 -3.25
C THR A 243 8.40 17.12 -3.02
N GLY A 244 7.54 16.36 -3.71
CA GLY A 244 6.10 16.48 -3.55
C GLY A 244 5.64 16.14 -2.15
N ILE A 245 5.88 14.90 -1.71
CA ILE A 245 5.64 14.44 -0.34
C ILE A 245 6.88 13.78 0.23
N TYR A 246 7.13 13.99 1.52
CA TYR A 246 8.22 13.38 2.24
C TYR A 246 7.76 12.86 3.60
N PHE A 247 7.71 11.52 3.72
CA PHE A 247 7.30 10.83 4.93
C PHE A 247 8.49 10.11 5.55
N LYS A 248 8.74 10.37 6.83
CA LYS A 248 9.71 9.67 7.67
C LYS A 248 8.97 8.87 8.73
N GLY A 249 8.81 7.56 8.52
CA GLY A 249 8.02 6.71 9.40
C GLY A 249 6.52 7.01 9.42
N GLY A 250 5.79 6.28 10.25
CA GLY A 250 4.33 6.35 10.39
C GLY A 250 3.62 5.12 9.83
N TYR A 251 2.37 4.89 10.22
CA TYR A 251 1.60 3.74 9.77
C TYR A 251 0.15 4.11 9.45
N GLY A 252 -0.53 3.25 8.68
CA GLY A 252 -1.96 3.35 8.44
C GLY A 252 -2.36 4.52 7.55
N ASN A 253 -1.45 5.05 6.72
CA ASN A 253 -1.74 6.19 5.86
C ASN A 253 -2.67 5.76 4.71
N ILE A 254 -3.63 6.62 4.35
CA ILE A 254 -4.63 6.36 3.32
C ILE A 254 -4.62 7.50 2.30
N TRP A 255 -4.19 7.18 1.07
CA TRP A 255 -4.09 8.15 -0.01
C TRP A 255 -5.02 7.76 -1.15
N ASN A 256 -6.13 8.47 -1.29
CA ASN A 256 -7.10 8.28 -2.35
C ASN A 256 -6.98 9.38 -3.40
N ASP A 257 -6.84 9.01 -4.65
CA ASP A 257 -6.69 9.93 -5.79
C ASP A 257 -5.63 11.03 -5.54
N LEU A 258 -4.47 10.62 -5.02
CA LEU A 258 -3.32 11.53 -4.83
C LEU A 258 -2.54 11.62 -6.15
N SER A 259 -2.45 12.82 -6.70
CA SER A 259 -1.67 13.10 -7.90
C SER A 259 -0.45 13.95 -7.57
N ILE A 260 0.73 13.52 -8.02
CA ILE A 260 1.99 14.26 -7.81
C ILE A 260 2.62 14.55 -9.16
N GLN A 261 2.89 15.83 -9.46
CA GLN A 261 3.28 16.23 -10.81
C GLN A 261 4.38 17.28 -10.82
N ASN A 262 5.23 17.22 -11.87
CA ASN A 262 6.29 18.22 -12.10
C ASN A 262 7.16 18.44 -10.85
N THR A 263 7.76 17.38 -10.35
CA THR A 263 8.63 17.37 -9.17
C THR A 263 10.01 16.82 -9.53
N GLU A 264 11.03 17.06 -8.71
CA GLU A 264 12.26 16.29 -8.80
C GLU A 264 12.07 14.90 -8.18
N TYR A 265 11.50 14.86 -6.98
CA TYR A 265 11.05 13.65 -6.31
C TYR A 265 9.54 13.74 -6.08
N GLY A 266 8.78 12.80 -6.59
CA GLY A 266 7.33 12.77 -6.36
C GLY A 266 7.02 12.47 -4.89
N ALA A 267 7.34 11.26 -4.43
CA ALA A 267 7.20 10.83 -3.05
C ALA A 267 8.52 10.24 -2.53
N LYS A 268 8.98 10.72 -1.38
CA LYS A 268 10.04 10.09 -0.59
C LYS A 268 9.42 9.45 0.64
N ILE A 269 9.60 8.14 0.79
CA ILE A 269 9.04 7.36 1.89
C ILE A 269 10.20 6.64 2.57
N HIS A 270 10.49 7.02 3.79
CA HIS A 270 11.60 6.50 4.57
C HIS A 270 11.11 5.77 5.82
N GLY A 271 11.70 4.61 6.11
CA GLY A 271 11.74 4.08 7.47
C GLY A 271 12.89 4.76 8.22
N ASP A 272 12.61 5.53 9.24
CA ASP A 272 13.59 6.35 9.96
C ASP A 272 13.25 6.41 11.46
N THR A 273 14.08 5.77 12.29
CA THR A 273 13.89 5.75 13.74
C THR A 273 14.57 6.94 14.44
N THR A 274 15.48 7.64 13.78
CA THR A 274 16.24 8.73 14.40
C THR A 274 15.41 9.98 14.63
N ASP A 275 14.53 10.31 13.67
CA ASP A 275 13.69 11.51 13.74
C ASP A 275 12.24 11.19 14.21
N SER A 276 11.73 10.00 13.94
CA SER A 276 10.33 9.65 14.17
C SER A 276 10.11 8.45 15.07
N GLY A 277 11.15 7.65 15.28
CA GLY A 277 11.06 6.42 16.09
C GLY A 277 10.24 5.29 15.47
N SER A 278 9.90 5.33 14.17
CA SER A 278 9.02 4.36 13.56
C SER A 278 9.41 3.95 12.13
N SER A 279 9.06 2.70 11.78
CA SER A 279 8.99 2.24 10.40
C SER A 279 7.86 2.98 9.65
N PHE A 280 7.87 2.92 8.32
CA PHE A 280 6.70 3.31 7.52
C PHE A 280 5.94 2.05 7.13
N GLU A 281 4.70 1.88 7.64
CA GLU A 281 3.99 0.61 7.56
C GLU A 281 2.50 0.75 7.23
N ASP A 282 1.90 -0.36 6.74
CA ASP A 282 0.45 -0.57 6.63
C ASP A 282 -0.30 0.56 5.90
N SER A 283 0.30 1.10 4.85
CA SER A 283 -0.23 2.26 4.13
C SER A 283 -0.80 1.88 2.77
N VAL A 284 -1.86 2.58 2.35
CA VAL A 284 -2.55 2.33 1.08
C VAL A 284 -2.61 3.60 0.25
N TRP A 285 -2.18 3.48 -1.02
CA TRP A 285 -2.37 4.50 -2.05
C TRP A 285 -3.32 3.97 -3.12
N ASN A 286 -4.50 4.55 -3.23
CA ASN A 286 -5.55 4.12 -4.13
C ASN A 286 -5.90 5.20 -5.15
N GLY A 287 -5.53 4.97 -6.42
CA GLY A 287 -5.75 5.92 -7.51
C GLY A 287 -4.79 7.11 -7.52
N GLY A 288 -4.91 7.92 -8.56
CA GLY A 288 -4.05 9.07 -8.81
C GLY A 288 -2.88 8.78 -9.75
N ILE A 289 -1.95 9.72 -9.85
CA ILE A 289 -0.86 9.64 -10.80
C ILE A 289 0.41 10.31 -10.26
N VAL A 290 1.56 9.70 -10.53
CA VAL A 290 2.88 10.31 -10.36
C VAL A 290 3.46 10.58 -11.74
N SER A 291 3.61 11.85 -12.10
CA SER A 291 4.03 12.21 -13.45
C SER A 291 5.06 13.32 -13.48
N VAL A 292 5.90 13.25 -14.52
CA VAL A 292 6.93 14.26 -14.81
C VAL A 292 7.90 14.46 -13.62
N ALA A 293 8.24 13.38 -12.91
CA ALA A 293 9.31 13.40 -11.92
C ALA A 293 10.68 13.29 -12.62
N THR A 294 11.62 14.17 -12.26
CA THR A 294 12.90 14.26 -12.96
C THR A 294 13.98 13.35 -12.38
N THR A 295 13.87 12.99 -11.10
CA THR A 295 14.82 12.08 -10.44
C THR A 295 14.14 10.78 -10.02
N LYS A 296 13.09 10.83 -9.19
CA LYS A 296 12.33 9.64 -8.76
C LYS A 296 10.84 9.98 -8.62
N GLY A 297 9.98 9.15 -9.18
CA GLY A 297 8.53 9.27 -8.97
C GLY A 297 8.16 8.91 -7.52
N VAL A 298 8.36 7.66 -7.12
CA VAL A 298 8.23 7.18 -5.73
C VAL A 298 9.53 6.52 -5.32
N ALA A 299 10.08 6.93 -4.20
CA ALA A 299 11.26 6.35 -3.59
C ALA A 299 10.90 5.74 -2.22
N PHE A 300 11.10 4.44 -2.09
CA PHE A 300 11.08 3.73 -0.82
C PHE A 300 12.52 3.54 -0.38
N GLU A 301 12.92 4.18 0.68
CA GLU A 301 14.30 4.19 1.13
C GLU A 301 14.39 3.67 2.58
N TYR A 302 15.33 2.76 2.81
CA TYR A 302 15.75 2.36 4.14
C TYR A 302 16.77 3.38 4.65
N VAL A 303 16.54 3.93 5.82
CA VAL A 303 17.53 4.78 6.50
C VAL A 303 18.07 4.05 7.73
N ASP A 304 17.20 3.67 8.65
CA ASP A 304 17.52 2.85 9.83
C ASP A 304 16.32 2.02 10.31
N ALA A 305 15.20 2.11 9.60
CA ALA A 305 14.00 1.30 9.79
C ALA A 305 13.37 0.91 8.44
N VAL A 306 12.50 -0.06 8.44
CA VAL A 306 11.93 -0.68 7.24
C VAL A 306 10.69 0.07 6.78
N CYS A 307 10.53 0.20 5.45
CA CYS A 307 9.23 0.45 4.83
C CYS A 307 8.58 -0.89 4.51
N LYS A 308 7.36 -1.17 4.97
CA LYS A 308 6.71 -2.46 4.72
C LYS A 308 5.19 -2.41 4.68
N ASN A 309 4.58 -3.44 4.08
CA ASN A 309 3.13 -3.60 3.97
C ASN A 309 2.48 -2.39 3.29
N ILE A 310 2.97 -1.99 2.13
CA ILE A 310 2.46 -0.83 1.40
C ILE A 310 1.75 -1.33 0.14
N SER A 311 0.53 -0.87 -0.07
CA SER A 311 -0.25 -1.24 -1.24
C SER A 311 -0.57 -0.01 -2.10
N LEU A 312 -0.16 -0.06 -3.38
CA LEU A 312 -0.51 0.92 -4.39
C LEU A 312 -1.52 0.30 -5.34
N LYS A 313 -2.72 0.89 -5.44
CA LYS A 313 -3.81 0.37 -6.27
C LYS A 313 -4.25 1.40 -7.29
N ASN A 314 -4.34 0.99 -8.56
CA ASN A 314 -4.78 1.84 -9.66
C ASN A 314 -3.97 3.16 -9.79
N VAL A 315 -2.70 3.16 -9.40
CA VAL A 315 -1.82 4.32 -9.48
C VAL A 315 -1.12 4.35 -10.83
N GLY A 316 -1.08 5.52 -11.45
CA GLY A 316 -0.38 5.74 -12.71
C GLY A 316 1.02 6.32 -12.51
N PHE A 317 1.98 5.86 -13.29
CA PHE A 317 3.34 6.41 -13.37
C PHE A 317 3.59 6.83 -14.82
N ASP A 318 3.59 8.13 -15.10
CA ASP A 318 3.62 8.62 -16.48
C ASP A 318 4.68 9.68 -16.72
N SER A 319 5.39 9.53 -17.83
CA SER A 319 6.32 10.55 -18.34
C SER A 319 7.41 10.97 -17.35
N ASN A 320 7.83 10.09 -16.44
CA ASN A 320 8.90 10.38 -15.52
C ASN A 320 10.26 10.23 -16.24
N THR A 321 11.07 11.28 -16.23
CA THR A 321 12.39 11.25 -16.87
C THR A 321 13.46 10.60 -15.99
N GLY A 322 13.20 10.47 -14.70
CA GLY A 322 13.97 9.66 -13.76
C GLY A 322 13.40 8.25 -13.59
N ILE A 323 13.55 7.68 -12.41
CA ILE A 323 13.01 6.37 -12.03
C ILE A 323 11.59 6.55 -11.53
N ALA A 324 10.60 5.90 -12.15
CA ALA A 324 9.20 6.04 -11.72
C ALA A 324 8.97 5.43 -10.31
N VAL A 325 9.51 4.24 -10.05
CA VAL A 325 9.52 3.60 -8.73
C VAL A 325 10.92 3.12 -8.39
N ASP A 326 11.52 3.67 -7.35
CA ASP A 326 12.83 3.27 -6.80
C ASP A 326 12.64 2.63 -5.42
N ASN A 327 12.86 1.32 -5.32
CA ASN A 327 12.75 0.59 -4.07
C ASN A 327 14.14 0.17 -3.58
N ARG A 328 14.51 0.68 -2.39
CA ARG A 328 15.79 0.42 -1.73
C ARG A 328 15.60 -0.04 -0.30
N GLY A 329 15.26 -1.33 -0.15
CA GLY A 329 15.11 -1.96 1.15
C GLY A 329 13.70 -1.98 1.73
N ALA A 330 12.65 -1.67 0.93
CA ALA A 330 11.28 -1.86 1.39
C ALA A 330 10.80 -3.30 1.15
N GLN A 331 9.89 -3.76 2.01
CA GLN A 331 9.40 -5.13 2.07
C GLN A 331 7.88 -5.17 1.95
N PHE A 332 7.35 -6.23 1.32
CA PHE A 332 5.90 -6.45 1.16
C PHE A 332 5.19 -5.26 0.51
N ILE A 333 5.62 -4.92 -0.70
CA ILE A 333 5.02 -3.84 -1.50
C ILE A 333 4.17 -4.47 -2.59
N ASP A 334 2.89 -4.09 -2.63
CA ASP A 334 1.95 -4.54 -3.64
C ASP A 334 1.56 -3.39 -4.58
N PHE A 335 1.70 -3.65 -5.89
CA PHE A 335 1.19 -2.80 -6.96
C PHE A 335 0.03 -3.51 -7.65
N ASP A 336 -1.20 -3.13 -7.32
CA ASP A 336 -2.42 -3.74 -7.84
C ASP A 336 -3.02 -2.87 -8.94
N ASN A 337 -3.14 -3.41 -10.16
CA ASN A 337 -3.67 -2.74 -11.34
C ASN A 337 -3.03 -1.36 -11.61
N CYS A 338 -1.75 -1.21 -11.33
CA CYS A 338 -0.99 0.01 -11.60
C CYS A 338 -0.53 0.05 -13.07
N TRP A 339 -0.22 1.26 -13.57
CA TRP A 339 0.26 1.39 -14.93
C TRP A 339 1.46 2.33 -15.04
N TRP A 340 2.41 1.97 -15.90
CA TRP A 340 3.62 2.72 -16.21
C TRP A 340 3.62 3.05 -17.70
N ASN A 341 3.80 4.32 -18.04
CA ASN A 341 3.80 4.76 -19.42
C ASN A 341 4.84 5.85 -19.65
N ALA A 342 5.57 5.76 -20.75
CA ALA A 342 6.54 6.76 -21.20
C ALA A 342 7.58 7.20 -20.13
N ASN A 343 7.92 6.32 -19.18
CA ASN A 343 8.98 6.57 -18.21
C ASN A 343 10.34 6.17 -18.81
N THR A 344 11.41 6.88 -18.45
CA THR A 344 12.77 6.44 -18.82
C THR A 344 13.13 5.14 -18.09
N ASN A 345 12.84 5.08 -16.79
CA ASN A 345 12.98 3.88 -15.98
C ASN A 345 11.65 3.64 -15.25
N ASN A 346 11.01 2.49 -15.48
CA ASN A 346 9.75 2.18 -14.81
C ASN A 346 9.97 1.81 -13.35
N VAL A 347 10.86 0.87 -13.10
CA VAL A 347 11.12 0.34 -11.76
C VAL A 347 12.61 0.06 -11.59
N ALA A 348 13.16 0.49 -10.48
CA ALA A 348 14.46 0.06 -10.00
C ALA A 348 14.31 -0.55 -8.60
N ILE A 349 14.71 -1.78 -8.45
CA ILE A 349 14.75 -2.50 -7.18
C ILE A 349 16.23 -2.78 -6.88
N ALA A 350 16.72 -2.24 -5.79
CA ALA A 350 18.11 -2.37 -5.40
C ALA A 350 18.22 -2.60 -3.88
N ASP A 351 19.24 -3.37 -3.52
CA ASP A 351 19.70 -3.43 -2.14
C ASP A 351 20.70 -2.30 -1.91
N ASP A 352 20.54 -1.57 -0.82
CA ASP A 352 21.40 -0.42 -0.48
C ASP A 352 22.60 -0.80 0.40
N ASP A 353 23.12 -2.02 0.25
CA ASP A 353 24.29 -2.55 0.99
C ASP A 353 25.55 -1.65 0.93
N ALA A 354 25.54 -0.60 0.10
CA ALA A 354 26.72 0.23 -0.14
C ALA A 354 26.92 1.37 0.90
N VAL A 355 25.93 1.67 1.76
CA VAL A 355 25.99 2.87 2.60
C VAL A 355 25.99 2.58 4.12
N LEU A 356 25.57 1.42 4.57
CA LEU A 356 25.46 1.13 6.00
C LEU A 356 26.31 -0.08 6.40
N THR A 357 27.35 0.18 7.18
CA THR A 357 28.06 -0.90 7.91
C THR A 357 27.05 -1.61 8.81
N PRO A 358 26.86 -2.94 8.63
CA PRO A 358 25.82 -3.67 9.37
C PRO A 358 26.24 -3.81 10.84
N THR A 359 25.63 -3.02 11.72
CA THR A 359 25.76 -3.20 13.17
C THR A 359 24.59 -3.95 13.81
N THR A 360 23.57 -4.32 13.04
CA THR A 360 22.42 -5.10 13.53
C THR A 360 21.94 -6.10 12.48
N SER A 361 21.53 -7.26 12.94
CA SER A 361 21.21 -8.49 12.21
C SER A 361 19.92 -8.48 11.38
N TYR A 362 19.38 -7.34 11.01
CA TYR A 362 18.29 -7.22 10.05
C TYR A 362 18.86 -6.73 8.73
N LYS A 363 19.00 -7.65 7.79
CA LYS A 363 19.41 -7.33 6.44
C LYS A 363 18.37 -6.48 5.76
N ASN A 364 18.83 -5.46 5.04
CA ASN A 364 18.02 -4.55 4.21
C ASN A 364 17.53 -5.25 2.92
N ASP A 365 17.24 -6.55 2.98
CA ASP A 365 16.78 -7.30 1.83
C ASP A 365 15.43 -6.74 1.37
N VAL A 366 15.30 -6.42 0.11
CA VAL A 366 14.01 -6.19 -0.54
C VAL A 366 13.28 -7.54 -0.59
N ILE A 367 12.15 -7.62 0.07
CA ILE A 367 11.39 -8.88 0.19
C ILE A 367 9.98 -8.68 -0.33
N SER A 368 9.52 -9.60 -1.17
CA SER A 368 8.13 -9.72 -1.61
C SER A 368 7.56 -8.45 -2.23
N ILE A 369 7.98 -8.15 -3.46
CA ILE A 369 7.44 -7.06 -4.25
C ILE A 369 6.54 -7.66 -5.32
N HIS A 370 5.26 -7.36 -5.27
CA HIS A 370 4.26 -7.88 -6.18
C HIS A 370 3.71 -6.79 -7.09
N PHE A 371 3.59 -7.13 -8.36
CA PHE A 371 2.90 -6.35 -9.38
C PHE A 371 1.77 -7.21 -9.92
N ASP A 372 0.53 -6.91 -9.56
CA ASP A 372 -0.65 -7.67 -9.95
C ASP A 372 -1.54 -6.86 -10.89
N GLY A 373 -1.75 -7.38 -12.10
CA GLY A 373 -2.51 -6.69 -13.12
C GLY A 373 -1.84 -5.40 -13.63
N GLY A 374 -2.58 -4.64 -14.42
CA GLY A 374 -2.12 -3.36 -14.93
C GLY A 374 -1.24 -3.47 -16.19
N LYS A 375 -0.50 -2.38 -16.47
CA LYS A 375 0.29 -2.27 -17.70
C LYS A 375 1.61 -1.58 -17.47
N MET A 376 2.68 -2.13 -18.05
CA MET A 376 4.00 -1.50 -18.11
C MET A 376 4.38 -1.30 -19.56
N LYS A 377 4.65 -0.03 -19.96
CA LYS A 377 4.96 0.32 -21.33
C LYS A 377 6.14 1.28 -21.39
N ASN A 378 7.06 0.97 -22.30
CA ASN A 378 8.34 1.67 -22.53
C ASN A 378 9.22 1.72 -21.27
N GLY A 379 10.51 1.90 -21.45
CA GLY A 379 11.47 2.11 -20.37
C GLY A 379 12.08 0.83 -19.81
N THR A 380 12.70 0.93 -18.64
CA THR A 380 13.48 -0.18 -18.06
C THR A 380 12.87 -0.69 -16.76
N PHE A 381 13.09 -1.97 -16.48
CA PHE A 381 12.82 -2.61 -15.20
C PHE A 381 14.15 -3.21 -14.69
N THR A 382 14.70 -2.66 -13.63
CA THR A 382 16.01 -3.05 -13.13
C THR A 382 15.90 -3.71 -11.76
N VAL A 383 16.53 -4.85 -11.59
CA VAL A 383 16.69 -5.53 -10.30
C VAL A 383 18.18 -5.75 -10.03
N THR A 384 18.67 -5.14 -8.95
CA THR A 384 20.07 -5.23 -8.52
C THR A 384 20.13 -5.59 -7.03
N GLY A 385 21.22 -6.23 -6.57
CA GLY A 385 21.38 -6.59 -5.17
C GLY A 385 20.59 -7.84 -4.73
N THR A 386 20.42 -8.01 -3.44
CA THR A 386 19.77 -9.17 -2.81
C THR A 386 18.27 -8.94 -2.69
N CYS A 387 17.52 -9.15 -3.77
CA CYS A 387 16.06 -9.09 -3.76
C CYS A 387 15.46 -10.50 -3.65
N GLN A 388 14.40 -10.65 -2.88
CA GLN A 388 13.67 -11.90 -2.75
C GLN A 388 12.22 -11.69 -3.21
N ASP A 389 11.65 -12.69 -3.89
CA ASP A 389 10.23 -12.74 -4.26
C ASP A 389 9.73 -11.50 -5.02
N VAL A 390 10.35 -11.18 -6.15
CA VAL A 390 9.79 -10.17 -7.07
C VAL A 390 8.88 -10.87 -8.06
N LEU A 391 7.59 -10.57 -8.00
CA LEU A 391 6.54 -11.20 -8.81
C LEU A 391 5.80 -10.16 -9.65
N LEU A 392 5.72 -10.42 -10.97
CA LEU A 392 4.79 -9.76 -11.86
C LEU A 392 3.69 -10.77 -12.23
N ASP A 393 2.44 -10.52 -11.89
CA ASP A 393 1.32 -11.39 -12.22
C ASP A 393 0.30 -10.63 -13.08
N SER A 394 -0.19 -11.29 -14.12
CA SER A 394 -1.31 -10.79 -14.94
C SER A 394 -1.09 -9.41 -15.59
N MET A 395 0.16 -9.00 -15.80
CA MET A 395 0.51 -7.70 -16.37
C MET A 395 0.57 -7.71 -17.90
N SER A 396 0.25 -6.58 -18.53
CA SER A 396 0.57 -6.29 -19.93
C SER A 396 1.91 -5.56 -20.00
N ILE A 397 2.90 -6.13 -20.69
CA ILE A 397 4.26 -5.61 -20.78
C ILE A 397 4.60 -5.35 -22.23
N GLU A 398 4.96 -4.11 -22.56
CA GLU A 398 5.13 -3.61 -23.91
C GLU A 398 6.37 -2.72 -23.98
N ASP A 399 7.35 -3.07 -24.80
CA ASP A 399 8.59 -2.30 -25.03
C ASP A 399 9.36 -1.97 -23.72
N VAL A 400 9.59 -2.99 -22.89
CA VAL A 400 10.29 -2.87 -21.61
C VAL A 400 11.61 -3.67 -21.64
N ASP A 401 12.69 -3.01 -21.24
CA ASP A 401 13.99 -3.62 -21.07
C ASP A 401 14.22 -4.09 -19.63
N PHE A 402 14.30 -5.38 -19.41
CA PHE A 402 14.64 -5.95 -18.10
C PHE A 402 16.15 -6.06 -17.93
N THR A 403 16.68 -5.48 -16.85
CA THR A 403 18.09 -5.61 -16.46
C THR A 403 18.20 -6.28 -15.09
N LEU A 404 18.76 -7.48 -15.05
CA LEU A 404 18.88 -8.31 -13.86
C LEU A 404 20.35 -8.52 -13.52
N THR A 405 20.83 -7.92 -12.43
CA THR A 405 22.24 -7.99 -11.98
C THR A 405 22.36 -8.47 -10.54
N THR A 406 21.55 -9.43 -10.16
CA THR A 406 21.45 -9.90 -8.77
C THR A 406 22.42 -11.06 -8.48
N PRO A 407 22.86 -11.27 -7.22
CA PRO A 407 23.51 -12.51 -6.79
C PRO A 407 22.63 -13.76 -6.98
N LEU A 408 23.26 -14.92 -6.92
CA LEU A 408 22.76 -16.22 -7.43
C LEU A 408 21.39 -16.75 -6.94
N ASN A 409 20.76 -16.18 -5.91
CA ASN A 409 19.61 -16.81 -5.24
C ASN A 409 18.27 -16.12 -5.48
N ASN A 410 18.19 -15.07 -6.29
CA ASN A 410 16.98 -14.26 -6.44
C ASN A 410 16.41 -14.39 -7.84
N PHE A 411 15.09 -14.52 -7.91
CA PHE A 411 14.36 -14.67 -9.17
C PHE A 411 13.34 -13.54 -9.33
N LEU A 412 13.24 -13.01 -10.55
CA LEU A 412 12.06 -12.29 -10.99
C LEU A 412 11.11 -13.31 -11.61
N VAL A 413 9.92 -13.43 -11.06
CA VAL A 413 8.86 -14.31 -11.59
C VAL A 413 7.85 -13.47 -12.34
N MET A 414 7.61 -13.81 -13.60
CA MET A 414 6.53 -13.27 -14.43
C MET A 414 5.47 -14.35 -14.62
N LYS A 415 4.27 -14.14 -14.09
CA LYS A 415 3.18 -15.09 -14.15
C LYS A 415 2.01 -14.49 -14.91
N ASN A 416 1.41 -15.26 -15.84
CA ASN A 416 0.25 -14.82 -16.64
C ASN A 416 0.45 -13.48 -17.38
N CYS A 417 1.67 -13.02 -17.59
CA CYS A 417 1.93 -11.74 -18.23
C CYS A 417 1.77 -11.84 -19.76
N LEU A 418 1.20 -10.78 -20.35
CA LEU A 418 1.15 -10.59 -21.80
C LEU A 418 2.35 -9.73 -22.21
N GLU A 419 3.31 -10.33 -22.88
CA GLU A 419 4.51 -9.66 -23.37
C GLU A 419 4.42 -9.45 -24.88
N ASP A 420 4.86 -8.29 -25.36
CA ASP A 420 5.05 -8.10 -26.78
C ASP A 420 6.46 -8.53 -27.24
N SER A 421 6.72 -8.47 -28.54
CA SER A 421 7.99 -8.91 -29.11
C SER A 421 9.17 -7.94 -28.87
N SER A 422 8.91 -6.77 -28.30
CA SER A 422 9.91 -5.73 -28.01
C SER A 422 10.54 -5.87 -26.61
N VAL A 423 9.96 -6.72 -25.74
CA VAL A 423 10.52 -6.99 -24.40
C VAL A 423 11.91 -7.61 -24.51
N THR A 424 12.92 -6.95 -23.94
CA THR A 424 14.30 -7.46 -23.88
C THR A 424 14.70 -7.80 -22.45
N VAL A 425 15.67 -8.70 -22.31
CA VAL A 425 16.24 -9.09 -21.01
C VAL A 425 17.76 -9.08 -21.11
N ALA A 426 18.40 -8.22 -20.32
CA ALA A 426 19.84 -8.11 -20.22
C ALA A 426 20.37 -8.63 -18.87
N GLY A 427 21.65 -8.90 -18.77
CA GLY A 427 22.29 -9.41 -17.57
C GLY A 427 22.06 -10.91 -17.38
N GLU A 428 21.75 -11.34 -16.16
CA GLU A 428 21.52 -12.75 -15.86
C GLU A 428 20.09 -13.19 -16.23
N ALA A 429 19.82 -13.29 -17.54
CA ALA A 429 18.51 -13.71 -18.07
C ALA A 429 18.00 -15.05 -17.52
N THR A 430 18.88 -15.87 -16.94
CA THR A 430 18.54 -17.13 -16.26
C THR A 430 17.75 -16.95 -14.96
N LYS A 431 17.67 -15.72 -14.47
CA LYS A 431 16.93 -15.39 -13.25
C LYS A 431 15.52 -14.88 -13.50
N LEU A 432 15.15 -14.71 -14.75
CA LEU A 432 13.77 -14.41 -15.12
C LEU A 432 12.99 -15.73 -15.31
N ILE A 433 12.05 -16.00 -14.42
CA ILE A 433 11.13 -17.14 -14.51
C ILE A 433 9.80 -16.64 -15.04
N ARG A 434 9.36 -17.17 -16.16
CA ARG A 434 8.05 -16.90 -16.75
C ARG A 434 7.12 -18.08 -16.53
N VAL A 435 5.98 -17.81 -15.86
CA VAL A 435 4.91 -18.78 -15.62
C VAL A 435 3.66 -18.28 -16.30
N ASN A 436 3.16 -18.99 -17.29
CA ASN A 436 1.97 -18.57 -18.05
C ASN A 436 0.86 -19.63 -18.02
N ASP A 437 -0.25 -19.33 -17.37
CA ASP A 437 -1.35 -20.28 -17.19
C ASP A 437 -2.46 -20.18 -18.24
N THR A 438 -2.50 -19.13 -19.07
CA THR A 438 -3.74 -18.84 -19.81
C THR A 438 -3.73 -19.22 -21.29
N ASN A 439 -2.58 -19.38 -21.94
CA ASN A 439 -2.57 -19.79 -23.36
C ASN A 439 -1.40 -20.68 -23.79
N ASN A 440 -0.36 -20.83 -22.99
CA ASN A 440 0.74 -21.76 -23.25
C ASN A 440 1.56 -21.92 -21.95
N GLY A 441 1.04 -22.68 -21.00
CA GLY A 441 1.58 -22.89 -19.66
C GLY A 441 3.09 -22.97 -19.57
N GLY A 442 3.71 -22.24 -18.63
CA GLY A 442 5.04 -22.59 -18.19
C GLY A 442 6.04 -21.47 -17.93
N ALA A 443 7.00 -21.75 -17.06
CA ALA A 443 8.15 -20.88 -16.76
C ALA A 443 9.06 -20.73 -18.00
N PHE A 444 9.71 -19.57 -18.14
CA PHE A 444 10.55 -19.26 -19.29
C PHE A 444 12.02 -19.22 -18.90
N GLY A 445 12.86 -19.95 -19.61
CA GLY A 445 14.30 -19.79 -19.59
C GLY A 445 14.80 -19.45 -20.99
N VAL A 446 15.81 -18.61 -21.11
CA VAL A 446 16.49 -18.37 -22.37
C VAL A 446 17.92 -18.89 -22.26
N THR A 447 18.31 -19.74 -23.18
CA THR A 447 19.71 -20.20 -23.32
C THR A 447 20.29 -19.70 -24.62
N THR A 448 21.46 -19.12 -24.56
CA THR A 448 22.23 -18.69 -25.74
C THR A 448 23.46 -19.54 -25.98
N THR A 449 23.68 -20.57 -25.17
CA THR A 449 24.82 -21.47 -25.17
C THR A 449 24.40 -22.91 -24.93
N ASN A 450 25.29 -23.85 -25.12
CA ASN A 450 25.12 -25.25 -24.72
C ASN A 450 25.42 -25.49 -23.22
N THR A 451 25.51 -24.46 -22.43
CA THR A 451 25.73 -24.58 -20.98
C THR A 451 24.44 -25.01 -20.30
N VAL A 452 24.55 -25.92 -19.34
CA VAL A 452 23.43 -26.32 -18.48
C VAL A 452 23.01 -25.15 -17.65
N THR A 453 21.75 -24.77 -17.76
CA THR A 453 21.16 -23.60 -17.10
C THR A 453 20.04 -24.03 -16.16
N LYS A 454 20.07 -23.54 -14.91
CA LYS A 454 18.97 -23.73 -13.97
C LYS A 454 17.78 -22.89 -14.44
N ALA A 455 16.66 -23.53 -14.70
CA ALA A 455 15.45 -22.89 -15.19
C ALA A 455 14.35 -22.80 -14.12
N TRP A 456 14.41 -23.69 -13.13
CA TRP A 456 13.51 -23.70 -11.98
C TRP A 456 14.18 -24.43 -10.81
N SER A 457 13.85 -24.07 -9.58
CA SER A 457 14.26 -24.84 -8.41
C SER A 457 13.27 -24.72 -7.23
N MET A 458 13.31 -25.71 -6.37
CA MET A 458 12.59 -25.75 -5.12
C MET A 458 13.49 -26.36 -4.05
N LYS A 459 13.57 -25.71 -2.89
CA LYS A 459 14.21 -26.24 -1.70
C LYS A 459 13.27 -27.26 -1.03
N LEU A 460 13.79 -28.43 -0.70
CA LEU A 460 13.10 -29.39 0.13
C LEU A 460 13.47 -29.19 1.60
N ASP A 461 12.48 -29.24 2.47
CA ASP A 461 12.72 -29.25 3.91
C ASP A 461 13.31 -30.59 4.37
N ALA A 462 13.97 -30.59 5.52
CA ALA A 462 14.54 -31.79 6.11
C ALA A 462 13.44 -32.82 6.39
N GLY A 463 13.59 -34.02 5.85
CA GLY A 463 12.60 -35.10 5.92
C GLY A 463 11.49 -35.02 4.84
N GLN A 464 11.49 -34.01 4.01
CA GLN A 464 10.46 -33.84 2.97
C GLN A 464 10.69 -34.76 1.77
N ILE A 465 9.60 -35.27 1.24
CA ILE A 465 9.55 -36.01 -0.01
C ILE A 465 8.71 -35.20 -0.99
N GLY A 466 9.17 -35.10 -2.23
CA GLY A 466 8.45 -34.42 -3.31
C GLY A 466 8.37 -35.29 -4.57
N TYR A 467 7.27 -35.13 -5.28
CA TYR A 467 7.12 -35.62 -6.67
C TYR A 467 6.95 -34.44 -7.58
N PHE A 468 7.79 -34.37 -8.62
CA PHE A 468 7.91 -33.24 -9.52
C PHE A 468 7.55 -33.71 -10.93
N ILE A 469 6.67 -33.00 -11.61
CA ILE A 469 6.34 -33.20 -13.01
C ILE A 469 6.63 -31.89 -13.75
N ALA A 470 7.44 -31.95 -14.80
CA ALA A 470 7.71 -30.80 -15.65
C ALA A 470 7.26 -31.08 -17.09
N ARG A 471 6.60 -30.10 -17.68
CA ARG A 471 6.38 -29.99 -19.11
C ARG A 471 7.27 -28.88 -19.63
N VAL A 472 8.19 -29.19 -20.55
CA VAL A 472 9.19 -28.24 -21.03
C VAL A 472 9.12 -28.14 -22.54
N ILE A 473 8.96 -26.93 -23.06
CA ILE A 473 8.92 -26.63 -24.48
C ILE A 473 10.11 -25.74 -24.82
N GLY A 474 10.99 -26.19 -25.68
CA GLY A 474 12.08 -25.40 -26.24
C GLY A 474 11.75 -24.89 -27.64
N ARG A 475 12.00 -23.61 -27.90
CA ARG A 475 11.81 -22.96 -29.18
C ARG A 475 13.04 -22.17 -29.59
N GLY A 476 13.62 -22.46 -30.76
CA GLY A 476 14.64 -21.62 -31.33
C GLY A 476 14.07 -20.28 -31.82
N ARG A 477 14.67 -19.16 -31.40
CA ARG A 477 14.14 -17.81 -31.63
C ARG A 477 14.02 -17.46 -33.12
N ASN A 478 15.03 -17.83 -33.92
CA ASN A 478 15.10 -17.48 -35.35
C ASN A 478 15.14 -18.70 -36.26
N VAL A 479 14.77 -19.87 -35.75
CA VAL A 479 14.84 -21.15 -36.47
C VAL A 479 13.59 -21.99 -36.21
N ALA A 480 13.31 -22.92 -37.13
CA ALA A 480 12.16 -23.81 -37.02
C ALA A 480 12.32 -24.91 -35.97
N GLN A 481 13.40 -24.92 -35.20
CA GLN A 481 13.68 -25.98 -34.23
C GLN A 481 12.79 -25.88 -32.99
N ARG A 482 12.35 -27.05 -32.52
CA ARG A 482 11.45 -27.22 -31.39
C ARG A 482 11.82 -28.47 -30.60
N ALA A 483 11.59 -28.41 -29.27
CA ALA A 483 11.62 -29.58 -28.41
C ALA A 483 10.48 -29.55 -27.41
N VAL A 484 9.94 -30.71 -27.07
CA VAL A 484 8.92 -30.87 -26.04
C VAL A 484 9.31 -32.05 -25.15
N TYR A 485 9.49 -31.77 -23.88
CA TYR A 485 9.82 -32.77 -22.87
C TYR A 485 8.70 -32.90 -21.85
N HIS A 486 8.44 -34.11 -21.42
CA HIS A 486 7.62 -34.41 -20.26
C HIS A 486 8.49 -35.19 -19.28
N ILE A 487 8.75 -34.63 -18.11
CA ILE A 487 9.75 -35.12 -17.17
C ILE A 487 9.09 -35.28 -15.81
N GLY A 488 9.21 -36.47 -15.22
CA GLY A 488 8.77 -36.72 -13.84
C GLY A 488 9.92 -37.25 -13.02
N CYS A 489 10.04 -36.80 -11.78
CA CYS A 489 10.98 -37.40 -10.81
C CYS A 489 10.43 -37.34 -9.37
N GLY A 490 10.78 -38.34 -8.58
CA GLY A 490 10.73 -38.25 -7.14
C GLY A 490 12.00 -37.62 -6.61
N ALA A 491 11.90 -36.87 -5.53
CA ALA A 491 13.04 -36.38 -4.80
C ALA A 491 12.77 -36.42 -3.29
N TYR A 492 13.79 -36.55 -2.51
CA TYR A 492 13.68 -36.51 -1.06
C TYR A 492 14.91 -35.81 -0.46
N ARG A 493 14.73 -35.26 0.71
CA ARG A 493 15.81 -34.76 1.55
C ARG A 493 15.73 -35.44 2.90
N ALA A 494 16.79 -36.15 3.27
CA ALA A 494 16.88 -36.77 4.59
C ALA A 494 16.86 -35.71 5.71
N GLY A 495 16.53 -36.14 6.89
CA GLY A 495 16.62 -35.30 8.10
C GLY A 495 18.03 -34.75 8.29
N SER A 496 18.14 -33.51 8.77
CA SER A 496 19.42 -32.92 9.14
C SER A 496 19.95 -33.55 10.43
N THR A 497 21.26 -33.58 10.60
CA THR A 497 21.86 -34.20 11.80
C THR A 497 22.43 -33.14 12.75
N LEU A 498 22.24 -33.35 14.05
CA LEU A 498 22.84 -32.58 15.14
C LEU A 498 23.55 -33.51 16.08
N ALA A 499 24.87 -33.40 16.17
CA ALA A 499 25.63 -34.14 17.19
C ALA A 499 25.35 -33.54 18.58
N TYR A 500 25.43 -34.37 19.59
CA TYR A 500 25.32 -33.95 20.99
C TYR A 500 26.31 -34.67 21.87
N ASP A 501 26.62 -34.07 23.01
CA ASP A 501 27.39 -34.68 24.10
C ASP A 501 26.77 -34.35 25.46
N THR A 502 27.41 -34.84 26.52
CA THR A 502 26.96 -34.64 27.91
C THR A 502 25.47 -34.95 28.14
N GLN A 503 24.95 -35.95 27.43
CA GLN A 503 23.57 -36.37 27.58
C GLN A 503 23.27 -36.79 29.03
N THR A 504 22.21 -36.23 29.60
CA THR A 504 21.74 -36.52 30.94
C THR A 504 20.45 -37.34 30.99
N ALA A 505 19.70 -37.31 29.87
CA ALA A 505 18.50 -38.11 29.66
C ALA A 505 18.29 -38.36 28.17
N ASN A 506 17.79 -39.57 27.82
CA ASN A 506 17.62 -39.98 26.42
C ASN A 506 16.49 -39.20 25.73
N PHE A 507 16.72 -38.88 24.48
CA PHE A 507 15.74 -38.24 23.65
C PHE A 507 14.65 -39.20 23.15
N SER A 508 13.46 -38.65 22.93
CA SER A 508 12.31 -39.41 22.46
C SER A 508 12.03 -39.13 20.98
N LYS A 509 11.98 -40.20 20.22
CA LYS A 509 11.59 -40.10 18.79
C LYS A 509 10.17 -39.52 18.65
N GLY A 510 10.02 -38.57 17.75
CA GLY A 510 8.77 -37.83 17.49
C GLY A 510 8.54 -36.62 18.39
N ALA A 511 9.32 -36.43 19.47
CA ALA A 511 9.26 -35.25 20.32
C ALA A 511 9.85 -34.00 19.61
N VAL A 512 9.47 -32.82 20.10
CA VAL A 512 10.00 -31.55 19.62
C VAL A 512 11.23 -31.17 20.46
N LEU A 513 12.37 -31.10 19.81
CA LEU A 513 13.62 -30.61 20.37
C LEU A 513 13.61 -29.07 20.40
N THR A 514 14.11 -28.49 21.49
CA THR A 514 14.27 -27.04 21.63
C THR A 514 15.67 -26.68 22.08
N GLY A 515 16.32 -25.71 21.41
CA GLY A 515 17.58 -25.12 21.84
C GLY A 515 17.35 -24.01 22.85
N ALA A 516 17.99 -24.09 24.01
CA ALA A 516 17.74 -23.19 25.13
C ALA A 516 18.20 -21.73 24.86
N SER A 517 19.25 -21.55 24.08
CA SER A 517 19.82 -20.23 23.77
C SER A 517 19.33 -19.69 22.45
N SER A 518 19.21 -20.54 21.44
CA SER A 518 18.80 -20.15 20.08
C SER A 518 17.28 -20.00 19.94
N GLY A 519 16.50 -20.72 20.77
CA GLY A 519 15.06 -20.88 20.57
C GLY A 519 14.72 -21.72 19.34
N ALA A 520 15.71 -22.33 18.67
CA ALA A 520 15.48 -23.21 17.53
C ALA A 520 14.66 -24.43 17.95
N THR A 521 13.79 -24.90 17.06
CA THR A 521 12.98 -26.09 17.30
C THR A 521 13.08 -27.06 16.13
N ALA A 522 12.97 -28.35 16.40
CA ALA A 522 12.93 -29.41 15.39
C ALA A 522 12.21 -30.63 15.94
N ARG A 523 11.68 -31.49 15.06
CA ARG A 523 11.14 -32.79 15.47
C ARG A 523 12.21 -33.84 15.34
N ILE A 524 12.36 -34.69 16.39
CA ILE A 524 13.31 -35.79 16.40
C ILE A 524 12.76 -36.92 15.53
N GLN A 525 13.42 -37.21 14.42
CA GLN A 525 13.10 -38.34 13.56
C GLN A 525 13.78 -39.62 14.08
N ASP A 526 15.04 -39.52 14.50
CA ASP A 526 15.82 -40.63 15.02
C ASP A 526 16.91 -40.13 15.97
N ASP A 527 17.38 -41.02 16.85
CA ASP A 527 18.50 -40.80 17.77
C ASP A 527 19.49 -41.98 17.67
N SER A 528 20.69 -41.66 17.24
CA SER A 528 21.81 -42.62 17.27
C SER A 528 22.59 -42.43 18.57
N ASP A 529 21.99 -42.91 19.64
CA ASP A 529 22.51 -42.80 21.02
C ASP A 529 23.73 -43.71 21.23
N SER A 530 24.79 -43.15 21.77
CA SER A 530 26.02 -43.87 22.18
C SER A 530 26.35 -43.62 23.66
N GLY A 531 25.34 -43.35 24.47
CA GLY A 531 25.45 -43.05 25.89
C GLY A 531 25.54 -41.53 26.14
N ALA A 532 26.68 -41.04 26.63
CA ALA A 532 26.84 -39.60 26.87
C ALA A 532 26.92 -38.76 25.60
N THR A 533 27.04 -39.36 24.43
CA THR A 533 27.13 -38.70 23.12
C THR A 533 26.23 -39.39 22.11
N GLY A 534 25.86 -38.67 21.06
CA GLY A 534 25.07 -39.24 19.97
C GLY A 534 24.82 -38.26 18.85
N THR A 535 23.90 -38.65 17.97
CA THR A 535 23.52 -37.81 16.84
C THR A 535 22.01 -37.91 16.62
N LEU A 536 21.33 -36.78 16.72
CA LEU A 536 19.92 -36.66 16.38
C LEU A 536 19.76 -36.48 14.88
N THR A 537 18.77 -37.16 14.31
CA THR A 537 18.25 -36.85 12.97
C THR A 537 16.98 -36.04 13.15
N LEU A 538 16.95 -34.85 12.57
CA LEU A 538 15.96 -33.82 12.80
C LEU A 538 15.20 -33.45 11.53
N ILE A 539 13.88 -33.25 11.67
CA ILE A 539 12.96 -32.78 10.61
C ILE A 539 12.15 -31.59 11.15
N ASP A 540 11.34 -30.94 10.34
CA ASP A 540 10.50 -29.80 10.73
C ASP A 540 11.29 -28.68 11.45
N ILE A 541 12.48 -28.37 10.95
CA ILE A 541 13.43 -27.49 11.61
C ILE A 541 13.03 -26.03 11.46
N LYS A 542 12.98 -25.31 12.58
CA LYS A 542 12.75 -23.85 12.63
C LYS A 542 13.89 -23.21 13.41
N GLY A 543 14.57 -22.26 12.80
CA GLY A 543 15.77 -21.62 13.36
C GLY A 543 17.03 -22.48 13.22
N GLU A 544 18.11 -22.02 13.83
CA GLU A 544 19.42 -22.70 13.81
C GLU A 544 19.88 -23.00 15.23
N PHE A 545 20.25 -24.24 15.49
CA PHE A 545 20.86 -24.66 16.76
C PHE A 545 22.29 -24.14 16.85
N ILE A 546 22.67 -23.69 18.05
CA ILE A 546 23.99 -23.12 18.32
C ILE A 546 24.87 -24.19 19.02
N ASP A 547 26.16 -24.20 18.65
CA ASP A 547 27.15 -25.06 19.30
C ASP A 547 27.22 -24.79 20.82
N ASN A 548 27.34 -25.84 21.59
CA ASN A 548 27.40 -25.84 23.07
C ASN A 548 26.12 -25.31 23.78
N GLU A 549 24.97 -25.22 23.12
CA GLU A 549 23.72 -24.93 23.80
C GLU A 549 23.07 -26.19 24.41
N ILE A 550 22.32 -26.00 25.47
CA ILE A 550 21.48 -27.07 26.03
C ILE A 550 20.30 -27.29 25.08
N ILE A 551 20.10 -28.55 24.70
CA ILE A 551 18.97 -29.01 23.90
C ILE A 551 18.10 -29.93 24.73
N THR A 552 16.77 -29.72 24.68
CA THR A 552 15.79 -30.55 25.44
C THR A 552 14.60 -30.89 24.55
N ASP A 553 14.03 -32.06 24.74
CA ASP A 553 12.79 -32.45 24.11
C ASP A 553 11.55 -32.13 24.97
N ASP A 554 10.37 -32.15 24.37
CA ASP A 554 9.08 -31.83 25.05
C ASP A 554 8.37 -33.06 25.63
N ASN A 555 9.06 -34.19 25.76
CA ASN A 555 8.45 -35.39 26.35
C ASN A 555 8.20 -35.20 27.85
N GLY A 556 7.26 -35.95 28.41
CA GLY A 556 6.94 -35.93 29.85
C GLY A 556 8.11 -36.27 30.81
N SER A 557 9.16 -36.88 30.28
CA SER A 557 10.48 -37.02 30.89
C SER A 557 11.51 -36.52 29.88
N PRO A 558 11.78 -35.21 29.85
CA PRO A 558 12.56 -34.60 28.79
C PRO A 558 13.96 -35.19 28.63
N GLY A 559 14.30 -35.59 27.41
CA GLY A 559 15.68 -35.83 27.00
C GLY A 559 16.47 -34.52 27.07
N SER A 560 17.73 -34.61 27.49
CA SER A 560 18.59 -33.43 27.61
C SER A 560 20.05 -33.75 27.34
N ALA A 561 20.68 -32.88 26.54
CA ALA A 561 22.10 -32.94 26.20
C ALA A 561 22.64 -31.53 25.85
N THR A 562 23.92 -31.45 25.53
CA THR A 562 24.53 -30.24 24.95
C THR A 562 24.76 -30.48 23.47
N ALA A 563 24.35 -29.53 22.62
CA ALA A 563 24.65 -29.58 21.20
C ALA A 563 26.17 -29.55 20.99
N ASN A 564 26.69 -30.43 20.15
CA ASN A 564 28.11 -30.53 19.84
C ASN A 564 28.29 -30.20 18.35
N GLY A 565 28.38 -28.91 18.05
CA GLY A 565 28.40 -28.33 16.72
C GLY A 565 27.06 -27.76 16.29
N VAL A 566 26.96 -27.42 15.01
CA VAL A 566 25.77 -26.89 14.37
C VAL A 566 25.09 -27.95 13.51
N LEU A 567 23.86 -27.68 13.06
CA LEU A 567 23.14 -28.58 12.16
C LEU A 567 23.96 -28.92 10.90
N SER A 568 24.10 -30.20 10.64
CA SER A 568 24.61 -30.70 9.37
C SER A 568 23.42 -31.00 8.44
N HIS A 569 23.22 -30.14 7.47
CA HIS A 569 22.14 -30.29 6.52
C HIS A 569 22.45 -31.34 5.46
N GLN A 570 21.52 -32.26 5.27
CA GLN A 570 21.61 -33.24 4.19
C GLN A 570 21.17 -32.61 2.86
N ASN A 571 21.81 -33.03 1.78
CA ASN A 571 21.43 -32.59 0.43
C ASN A 571 20.15 -33.30 -0.03
N ALA A 572 19.40 -32.63 -0.92
CA ALA A 572 18.34 -33.27 -1.66
C ALA A 572 18.90 -34.36 -2.58
N ALA A 573 18.18 -35.43 -2.74
CA ALA A 573 18.53 -36.52 -3.66
C ALA A 573 17.34 -36.83 -4.57
N LEU A 574 17.62 -37.07 -5.85
CA LEU A 574 16.60 -37.58 -6.76
C LEU A 574 16.47 -39.09 -6.57
N ASP A 575 15.23 -39.56 -6.62
CA ASP A 575 14.98 -41.01 -6.70
C ASP A 575 15.29 -41.51 -8.11
N THR A 576 16.48 -42.09 -8.26
CA THR A 576 16.96 -42.65 -9.51
C THR A 576 16.48 -44.09 -9.77
N THR A 577 15.85 -44.72 -8.77
CA THR A 577 15.50 -46.16 -8.85
C THR A 577 14.16 -46.40 -9.49
N GLY A 578 13.34 -45.38 -9.62
CA GLY A 578 11.98 -45.60 -10.05
C GLY A 578 11.43 -44.77 -11.19
N ASN A 579 11.93 -43.64 -11.56
CA ASN A 579 11.25 -42.91 -12.64
C ASN A 579 11.78 -41.46 -12.82
N VAL A 580 12.98 -41.30 -13.30
CA VAL A 580 13.26 -40.11 -14.12
C VAL A 580 12.74 -40.43 -15.51
N ASN A 581 11.44 -40.25 -15.73
CA ASN A 581 10.88 -40.41 -17.06
C ASN A 581 11.12 -39.13 -17.87
N ILE A 582 12.29 -38.99 -18.46
CA ILE A 582 12.51 -38.02 -19.53
C ILE A 582 11.88 -38.61 -20.80
N ARG A 583 10.75 -38.08 -21.21
CA ARG A 583 10.15 -38.41 -22.50
C ARG A 583 10.28 -37.17 -23.39
N ALA A 584 11.22 -37.20 -24.32
CA ALA A 584 11.16 -36.30 -25.47
C ALA A 584 9.91 -36.67 -26.28
N VAL A 585 8.90 -35.81 -26.20
CA VAL A 585 7.64 -36.02 -26.95
C VAL A 585 7.86 -35.59 -28.40
N TYR A 586 8.71 -34.58 -28.60
CA TYR A 586 9.11 -34.07 -29.89
C TYR A 586 10.46 -33.37 -29.77
N GLU A 587 11.37 -33.62 -30.68
CA GLU A 587 12.69 -33.01 -30.67
C GLU A 587 13.25 -32.91 -32.08
N THR A 588 13.64 -31.72 -32.49
CA THR A 588 14.32 -31.47 -33.78
C THR A 588 15.79 -31.16 -33.64
N ASN A 589 16.30 -31.01 -32.42
CA ASN A 589 17.73 -30.78 -32.14
C ASN A 589 18.17 -31.62 -30.93
N ALA A 590 18.93 -32.64 -31.17
CA ALA A 590 19.39 -33.63 -30.20
C ALA A 590 20.40 -33.07 -29.14
N THR A 591 20.83 -31.82 -29.29
CA THR A 591 21.70 -31.15 -28.30
C THR A 591 20.93 -30.44 -27.18
N TRP A 592 19.63 -30.22 -27.38
CA TRP A 592 18.79 -29.64 -26.37
C TRP A 592 18.42 -30.70 -25.33
N LEU A 593 18.34 -30.30 -24.08
CA LEU A 593 18.02 -31.19 -22.98
C LEU A 593 17.25 -30.44 -21.88
N ALA A 594 16.32 -31.12 -21.26
CA ALA A 594 15.71 -30.69 -20.00
C ALA A 594 15.74 -31.86 -19.00
N ALA A 595 16.18 -31.63 -17.79
CA ALA A 595 16.27 -32.67 -16.76
C ALA A 595 16.19 -32.09 -15.35
N PHE A 596 15.62 -32.84 -14.40
CA PHE A 596 15.76 -32.55 -12.98
C PHE A 596 17.15 -32.92 -12.47
N ALA A 597 17.69 -32.14 -11.54
CA ALA A 597 18.95 -32.40 -10.86
C ALA A 597 18.82 -31.99 -9.38
N ALA A 598 19.52 -32.67 -8.50
CA ALA A 598 19.69 -32.23 -7.12
C ALA A 598 20.92 -31.33 -7.01
N ASN A 599 20.81 -30.22 -6.29
CA ASN A 599 21.88 -29.29 -6.00
C ASN A 599 21.77 -28.74 -4.58
N GLY A 600 22.66 -29.17 -3.70
CA GLY A 600 22.53 -28.86 -2.27
C GLY A 600 21.18 -29.34 -1.72
N GLN A 601 20.42 -28.44 -1.13
CA GLN A 601 19.10 -28.73 -0.56
C GLN A 601 17.94 -28.59 -1.57
N GLU A 602 18.25 -28.25 -2.83
CA GLU A 602 17.27 -27.94 -3.87
C GLU A 602 17.14 -29.07 -4.89
N VAL A 603 15.93 -29.18 -5.43
CA VAL A 603 15.64 -29.87 -6.68
C VAL A 603 15.56 -28.81 -7.77
N GLU A 604 16.38 -28.92 -8.79
CA GLU A 604 16.46 -27.99 -9.91
C GLU A 604 15.94 -28.65 -11.18
N LEU A 605 15.18 -27.90 -11.98
CA LEU A 605 14.96 -28.23 -13.39
C LEU A 605 16.01 -27.46 -14.22
N ARG A 606 16.80 -28.19 -14.94
CA ARG A 606 17.89 -27.66 -15.77
C ARG A 606 17.58 -27.84 -17.24
N VAL A 607 17.91 -26.82 -18.03
CA VAL A 607 17.77 -26.85 -19.50
C VAL A 607 19.14 -26.60 -20.15
N THR A 608 19.33 -27.18 -21.32
CA THR A 608 20.56 -27.01 -22.13
C THR A 608 20.14 -26.62 -23.53
N GLY A 609 20.65 -25.51 -24.04
CA GLY A 609 20.41 -25.03 -25.38
C GLY A 609 21.49 -25.41 -26.37
N ASP A 610 21.77 -24.52 -27.32
CA ASP A 610 22.74 -24.70 -28.38
C ASP A 610 23.71 -23.50 -28.44
N THR A 611 24.94 -23.71 -28.84
CA THR A 611 25.96 -22.66 -28.98
C THR A 611 25.71 -21.68 -30.12
N SER A 612 24.87 -22.06 -31.08
CA SER A 612 24.61 -21.29 -32.29
C SER A 612 23.23 -20.61 -32.30
N GLN A 613 22.42 -20.81 -31.26
CA GLN A 613 21.04 -20.40 -31.28
C GLN A 613 20.55 -19.95 -29.89
N THR A 614 19.71 -18.93 -29.88
CA THR A 614 18.92 -18.59 -28.70
C THR A 614 17.74 -19.55 -28.62
N VAL A 615 17.63 -20.27 -27.50
CA VAL A 615 16.52 -21.18 -27.23
C VAL A 615 15.67 -20.58 -26.11
N GLU A 616 14.40 -20.42 -26.38
CA GLU A 616 13.38 -20.00 -25.42
C GLU A 616 12.73 -21.25 -24.84
N TRP A 617 12.72 -21.35 -23.52
CA TRP A 617 12.20 -22.49 -22.79
C TRP A 617 10.94 -22.11 -22.04
N THR A 618 9.83 -22.73 -22.35
CA THR A 618 8.58 -22.66 -21.60
C THR A 618 8.50 -23.87 -20.68
N ILE A 619 8.26 -23.64 -19.40
CA ILE A 619 8.37 -24.66 -18.35
C ILE A 619 7.14 -24.56 -17.44
N ASP A 620 6.46 -25.69 -17.30
CA ASP A 620 5.37 -25.87 -16.34
C ASP A 620 5.81 -26.97 -15.36
N VAL A 621 5.86 -26.66 -14.06
CA VAL A 621 6.26 -27.60 -13.01
C VAL A 621 5.13 -27.77 -12.00
N GLU A 622 4.63 -28.98 -11.93
CA GLU A 622 3.69 -29.40 -10.90
C GLU A 622 4.47 -30.07 -9.76
N VAL A 623 4.19 -29.72 -8.53
CA VAL A 623 4.88 -30.24 -7.35
C VAL A 623 3.87 -30.76 -6.35
N VAL A 624 4.09 -31.98 -5.88
CA VAL A 624 3.37 -32.60 -4.76
C VAL A 624 4.39 -32.92 -3.69
N THR A 625 4.27 -32.35 -2.50
CA THR A 625 5.15 -32.60 -1.35
C THR A 625 4.36 -33.11 -0.14
N THR A 626 5.02 -33.89 0.71
CA THR A 626 4.45 -34.41 1.96
C THR A 626 5.23 -33.92 3.15
#